data_8d18a6f8dbfb416f6d0f50ee4fe84ef3
#
_entry.id   8d18a6f8dbfb416f6d0f50ee4fe84ef3
#
_cell.length_a   1.000
_cell.length_b   1.000
_cell.length_c   1.000
_cell.angle_alpha   90.00
_cell.angle_beta   90.00
_cell.angle_gamma   90.00
#
_symmetry.space_group_name_H-M   'P 1'
#
loop_
_entity.id
_entity.type
_entity.pdbx_description
1 polymer ?
#
loop_
_entity_poly.entity_id
_entity_poly.type
_entity_poly.pdbx_seq_one_letter_code
_entity_poly.pdbx_strand_id
1 'polypeptide(L)'
;YINTIPRESEPWFPGDEHIERRIRAFIRWNAAVMVSRANHTTDGIGGHLSTFASSASLYEVGFNHFFRGKDNGQAGDHIYYQGHAAPGVYARAFIERRLNEDDLDHFRREIARPGKGLSSYPHPRLMPEFWEFPTVSMGLGPITALYQARFNRYLHNRGLKDTSNQRVWAFLGEGEMDEPESISALSLAAREGLDNLTFVVNCNLQRLDGPVRGNGKIIQELEGLFRGAGWRVIKVIWGREWDELLARDV
;
A
#
# COMPACT_ATOMS: atom_id res chain seq x y z
N TYR A 1 6.10 23.05 -3.41
CA TYR A 1 5.45 21.78 -3.75
C TYR A 1 4.05 22.04 -4.25
N ILE A 2 3.68 21.38 -5.35
CA ILE A 2 2.33 21.45 -5.93
C ILE A 2 1.87 20.06 -6.33
N ASN A 3 0.56 19.83 -6.30
CA ASN A 3 -0.04 18.62 -6.84
C ASN A 3 0.18 18.54 -8.36
N THR A 4 0.30 17.32 -8.90
CA THR A 4 0.40 17.14 -10.36
C THR A 4 -0.92 17.48 -11.06
N ILE A 5 -2.06 17.19 -10.39
CA ILE A 5 -3.40 17.53 -10.89
C ILE A 5 -3.81 18.81 -10.17
N PRO A 6 -4.03 19.90 -10.89
CA PRO A 6 -4.48 21.15 -10.29
C PRO A 6 -5.93 21.04 -9.80
N ARG A 7 -6.29 21.86 -8.81
CA ARG A 7 -7.59 21.83 -8.13
C ARG A 7 -8.79 21.84 -9.07
N GLU A 8 -8.74 22.65 -10.08
CA GLU A 8 -9.81 22.81 -11.08
C GLU A 8 -10.01 21.58 -11.97
N SER A 9 -9.01 20.72 -12.04
CA SER A 9 -9.02 19.47 -12.80
C SER A 9 -9.23 18.23 -11.94
N GLU A 10 -9.34 18.40 -10.61
CA GLU A 10 -9.60 17.27 -9.72
C GLU A 10 -11.01 16.70 -9.95
N PRO A 11 -11.13 15.38 -10.14
CA PRO A 11 -12.46 14.76 -10.23
C PRO A 11 -13.21 14.88 -8.89
N TRP A 12 -14.53 14.85 -8.97
CA TRP A 12 -15.35 14.72 -7.77
C TRP A 12 -15.10 13.37 -7.10
N PHE A 13 -15.25 13.36 -5.76
CA PHE A 13 -15.12 12.13 -4.98
C PHE A 13 -16.18 11.12 -5.46
N PRO A 14 -15.77 9.88 -5.85
CA PRO A 14 -16.67 8.94 -6.53
C PRO A 14 -17.60 8.18 -5.60
N GLY A 15 -17.41 8.26 -4.27
CA GLY A 15 -18.15 7.51 -3.27
C GLY A 15 -19.01 8.40 -2.36
N ASP A 16 -19.55 7.78 -1.30
CA ASP A 16 -20.20 8.48 -0.20
C ASP A 16 -19.16 8.86 0.86
N GLU A 17 -18.75 10.12 0.85
CA GLU A 17 -17.72 10.64 1.75
C GLU A 17 -18.07 10.44 3.23
N HIS A 18 -19.34 10.57 3.60
CA HIS A 18 -19.80 10.40 4.98
C HIS A 18 -19.65 8.94 5.45
N ILE A 19 -20.08 8.01 4.64
CA ILE A 19 -19.95 6.57 4.92
C ILE A 19 -18.48 6.16 4.97
N GLU A 20 -17.70 6.57 3.99
CA GLU A 20 -16.28 6.19 3.91
C GLU A 20 -15.44 6.81 5.03
N ARG A 21 -15.76 8.01 5.47
CA ARG A 21 -15.15 8.61 6.66
C ARG A 21 -15.40 7.77 7.92
N ARG A 22 -16.60 7.22 8.08
CA ARG A 22 -16.93 6.30 9.19
C ARG A 22 -16.19 4.97 9.08
N ILE A 23 -16.16 4.36 7.90
CA ILE A 23 -15.41 3.11 7.64
C ILE A 23 -13.93 3.32 8.00
N ARG A 24 -13.32 4.38 7.51
CA ARG A 24 -11.94 4.74 7.80
C ARG A 24 -11.68 4.93 9.29
N ALA A 25 -12.59 5.56 10.01
CA ALA A 25 -12.47 5.73 11.46
C ALA A 25 -12.49 4.38 12.19
N PHE A 26 -13.39 3.46 11.80
CA PHE A 26 -13.43 2.11 12.37
C PHE A 26 -12.17 1.30 12.08
N ILE A 27 -11.64 1.37 10.85
CA ILE A 27 -10.41 0.65 10.50
C ILE A 27 -9.23 1.18 11.32
N ARG A 28 -9.06 2.51 11.43
CA ARG A 28 -8.02 3.13 12.25
C ARG A 28 -8.13 2.75 13.71
N TRP A 29 -9.34 2.77 14.25
CA TRP A 29 -9.61 2.36 15.62
C TRP A 29 -9.22 0.90 15.87
N ASN A 30 -9.69 -0.03 15.03
CA ASN A 30 -9.40 -1.45 15.17
C ASN A 30 -7.90 -1.76 15.03
N ALA A 31 -7.21 -1.11 14.10
CA ALA A 31 -5.76 -1.24 13.97
C ALA A 31 -5.03 -0.77 15.25
N ALA A 32 -5.42 0.39 15.80
CA ALA A 32 -4.83 0.91 17.02
C ALA A 32 -5.11 0.02 18.24
N VAL A 33 -6.35 -0.43 18.39
CA VAL A 33 -6.75 -1.33 19.50
C VAL A 33 -6.04 -2.67 19.41
N MET A 34 -5.98 -3.28 18.23
CA MET A 34 -5.28 -4.56 18.02
C MET A 34 -3.82 -4.46 18.46
N VAL A 35 -3.08 -3.45 17.99
CA VAL A 35 -1.67 -3.24 18.36
C VAL A 35 -1.52 -2.92 19.84
N SER A 36 -2.39 -2.06 20.41
CA SER A 36 -2.37 -1.71 21.83
C SER A 36 -2.62 -2.91 22.74
N ARG A 37 -3.64 -3.73 22.43
CA ARG A 37 -3.95 -4.96 23.18
C ARG A 37 -2.78 -5.94 23.13
N ALA A 38 -2.17 -6.15 21.95
CA ALA A 38 -1.03 -7.03 21.81
C ALA A 38 0.15 -6.59 22.70
N ASN A 39 0.48 -5.30 22.71
CA ASN A 39 1.57 -4.76 23.53
C ASN A 39 1.24 -4.72 25.04
N HIS A 40 -0.03 -4.64 25.43
CA HIS A 40 -0.44 -4.73 26.82
C HIS A 40 -0.29 -6.15 27.38
N THR A 41 -0.49 -7.16 26.54
CA THR A 41 -0.42 -8.58 26.96
C THR A 41 0.96 -9.20 26.81
N THR A 42 1.84 -8.64 26.00
CA THR A 42 3.16 -9.18 25.69
C THR A 42 4.15 -8.05 25.44
N ASP A 43 5.10 -7.89 26.37
CA ASP A 43 6.15 -6.87 26.22
C ASP A 43 6.96 -7.08 24.95
N GLY A 44 7.26 -5.98 24.27
CA GLY A 44 8.12 -5.98 23.10
C GLY A 44 7.54 -6.59 21.82
N ILE A 45 6.27 -6.97 21.81
CA ILE A 45 5.64 -7.52 20.59
C ILE A 45 5.62 -6.52 19.44
N GLY A 46 5.55 -5.25 19.76
CA GLY A 46 5.62 -4.16 18.79
C GLY A 46 4.38 -4.05 17.90
N GLY A 47 4.58 -3.55 16.70
CA GLY A 47 3.56 -3.31 15.69
C GLY A 47 3.78 -1.94 15.03
N HIS A 48 3.90 -1.93 13.70
CA HIS A 48 4.27 -0.72 12.93
C HIS A 48 3.04 0.13 12.57
N LEU A 49 2.33 0.64 13.59
CA LEU A 49 1.09 1.39 13.41
C LEU A 49 1.31 2.71 12.65
N SER A 50 2.48 3.35 12.80
CA SER A 50 2.79 4.64 12.16
C SER A 50 2.79 4.56 10.63
N THR A 51 3.31 3.49 10.06
CA THR A 51 3.29 3.25 8.61
C THR A 51 1.86 3.16 8.09
N PHE A 52 1.01 2.40 8.76
CA PHE A 52 -0.41 2.34 8.39
C PHE A 52 -1.08 3.71 8.59
N ALA A 53 -0.83 4.40 9.69
CA ALA A 53 -1.44 5.70 9.97
C ALA A 53 -1.18 6.73 8.87
N SER A 54 0.06 6.77 8.33
CA SER A 54 0.43 7.67 7.24
C SER A 54 -0.14 7.25 5.87
N SER A 55 -0.36 5.96 5.63
CA SER A 55 -0.87 5.41 4.37
C SER A 55 -2.36 5.06 4.39
N ALA A 56 -3.06 5.25 5.51
CA ALA A 56 -4.43 4.79 5.70
C ALA A 56 -5.39 5.27 4.61
N SER A 57 -5.30 6.53 4.20
CA SER A 57 -6.16 7.08 3.14
C SER A 57 -5.85 6.47 1.76
N LEU A 58 -4.59 6.13 1.49
CA LEU A 58 -4.19 5.48 0.24
C LEU A 58 -4.82 4.09 0.14
N TYR A 59 -4.78 3.31 1.22
CA TYR A 59 -5.42 1.99 1.27
C TYR A 59 -6.94 2.08 1.20
N GLU A 60 -7.57 3.04 1.90
CA GLU A 60 -9.01 3.24 1.85
C GLU A 60 -9.49 3.51 0.43
N VAL A 61 -8.85 4.45 -0.25
CA VAL A 61 -9.16 4.78 -1.64
C VAL A 61 -8.89 3.57 -2.56
N GLY A 62 -7.81 2.85 -2.32
CA GLY A 62 -7.49 1.62 -3.05
C GLY A 62 -8.59 0.57 -2.92
N PHE A 63 -8.98 0.22 -1.70
CA PHE A 63 -10.03 -0.78 -1.42
C PHE A 63 -11.41 -0.36 -1.89
N ASN A 64 -11.78 0.90 -1.73
CA ASN A 64 -13.12 1.33 -2.02
C ASN A 64 -13.37 1.62 -3.52
N HIS A 65 -12.31 2.00 -4.28
CA HIS A 65 -12.50 2.54 -5.63
C HIS A 65 -11.62 1.93 -6.72
N PHE A 66 -10.53 1.27 -6.37
CA PHE A 66 -9.55 0.82 -7.37
C PHE A 66 -9.31 -0.68 -7.42
N PHE A 67 -9.18 -1.34 -6.27
CA PHE A 67 -8.84 -2.76 -6.25
C PHE A 67 -10.03 -3.61 -6.66
N ARG A 68 -9.79 -4.56 -7.54
CA ARG A 68 -10.79 -5.49 -8.03
C ARG A 68 -10.56 -6.86 -7.42
N GLY A 69 -11.59 -7.44 -6.83
CA GLY A 69 -11.58 -8.79 -6.31
C GLY A 69 -11.69 -9.85 -7.40
N LYS A 70 -11.69 -11.10 -6.98
CA LYS A 70 -11.83 -12.28 -7.86
C LYS A 70 -13.30 -12.65 -8.11
N ASP A 71 -14.21 -11.73 -7.88
CA ASP A 71 -15.64 -11.95 -8.03
C ASP A 71 -16.03 -12.10 -9.51
N ASN A 72 -17.11 -12.83 -9.74
CA ASN A 72 -17.66 -13.02 -11.08
C ASN A 72 -16.68 -13.63 -12.12
N GLY A 73 -15.75 -14.46 -11.68
CA GLY A 73 -14.80 -15.14 -12.54
C GLY A 73 -13.66 -14.25 -13.08
N GLN A 74 -13.53 -13.04 -12.57
CA GLN A 74 -12.41 -12.15 -12.91
C GLN A 74 -11.10 -12.60 -12.22
N ALA A 75 -9.98 -12.28 -12.82
CA ALA A 75 -8.66 -12.64 -12.27
C ALA A 75 -8.32 -11.90 -10.96
N GLY A 76 -8.97 -10.76 -10.70
CA GLY A 76 -8.66 -9.88 -9.57
C GLY A 76 -7.32 -9.18 -9.73
N ASP A 77 -7.10 -8.13 -8.98
CA ASP A 77 -5.84 -7.40 -8.97
C ASP A 77 -4.84 -8.05 -7.99
N HIS A 78 -3.56 -7.88 -8.26
CA HIS A 78 -2.48 -8.30 -7.37
C HIS A 78 -2.01 -7.10 -6.55
N ILE A 79 -2.06 -7.21 -5.21
CA ILE A 79 -1.69 -6.12 -4.31
C ILE A 79 -0.49 -6.53 -3.47
N TYR A 80 0.62 -5.83 -3.67
CA TYR A 80 1.80 -5.90 -2.81
C TYR A 80 1.66 -4.83 -1.74
N TYR A 81 1.12 -5.21 -0.59
CA TYR A 81 0.96 -4.29 0.54
C TYR A 81 2.32 -3.94 1.12
N GLN A 82 2.51 -2.70 1.57
CA GLN A 82 3.69 -2.35 2.34
C GLN A 82 3.71 -3.18 3.64
N GLY A 83 4.80 -3.91 3.90
CA GLY A 83 4.86 -4.88 4.98
C GLY A 83 4.47 -4.32 6.34
N HIS A 84 4.98 -3.13 6.67
CA HIS A 84 4.71 -2.45 7.93
C HIS A 84 3.27 -1.89 8.06
N ALA A 85 2.48 -1.87 6.99
CA ALA A 85 1.08 -1.45 7.01
C ALA A 85 0.10 -2.61 7.28
N ALA A 86 0.59 -3.84 7.49
CA ALA A 86 -0.24 -5.02 7.76
C ALA A 86 -1.34 -4.82 8.83
N PRO A 87 -1.12 -4.07 9.93
CA PRO A 87 -2.19 -3.82 10.91
C PRO A 87 -3.46 -3.21 10.31
N GLY A 88 -3.32 -2.30 9.36
CA GLY A 88 -4.47 -1.70 8.67
C GLY A 88 -5.22 -2.68 7.78
N VAL A 89 -4.49 -3.59 7.11
CA VAL A 89 -5.10 -4.62 6.26
C VAL A 89 -5.88 -5.62 7.11
N TYR A 90 -5.33 -6.03 8.26
CA TYR A 90 -6.06 -6.89 9.20
C TYR A 90 -7.31 -6.20 9.76
N ALA A 91 -7.21 -4.94 10.16
CA ALA A 91 -8.34 -4.16 10.66
C ALA A 91 -9.44 -4.00 9.59
N ARG A 92 -9.07 -3.82 8.32
CA ARG A 92 -10.02 -3.82 7.20
C ARG A 92 -10.70 -5.18 7.03
N ALA A 93 -9.92 -6.25 7.00
CA ALA A 93 -10.43 -7.62 6.87
C ALA A 93 -11.38 -8.02 8.02
N PHE A 94 -11.13 -7.50 9.23
CA PHE A 94 -12.03 -7.68 10.37
C PHE A 94 -13.39 -7.01 10.12
N ILE A 95 -13.43 -5.78 9.64
CA ILE A 95 -14.68 -5.10 9.30
C ILE A 95 -15.43 -5.83 8.18
N GLU A 96 -14.71 -6.39 7.23
CA GLU A 96 -15.27 -7.23 6.15
C GLU A 96 -15.67 -8.65 6.62
N ARG A 97 -15.50 -8.98 7.90
CA ARG A 97 -15.80 -10.29 8.50
C ARG A 97 -14.97 -11.46 7.92
N ARG A 98 -13.82 -11.17 7.36
CA ARG A 98 -12.83 -12.16 6.93
C ARG A 98 -11.94 -12.61 8.07
N LEU A 99 -11.82 -11.80 9.10
CA LEU A 99 -11.16 -12.08 10.37
C LEU A 99 -12.15 -11.82 11.52
N ASN A 100 -11.94 -12.46 12.65
CA ASN A 100 -12.72 -12.30 13.86
C ASN A 100 -11.88 -11.69 15.00
N GLU A 101 -12.48 -11.45 16.16
CA GLU A 101 -11.81 -10.82 17.30
C GLU A 101 -10.66 -11.70 17.84
N ASP A 102 -10.87 -13.01 17.88
CA ASP A 102 -9.84 -13.97 18.31
C ASP A 102 -8.60 -13.93 17.40
N ASP A 103 -8.78 -13.73 16.09
CA ASP A 103 -7.67 -13.53 15.16
C ASP A 103 -6.89 -12.27 15.49
N LEU A 104 -7.58 -11.14 15.75
CA LEU A 104 -6.94 -9.87 16.09
C LEU A 104 -6.20 -9.93 17.44
N ASP A 105 -6.73 -10.64 18.43
CA ASP A 105 -6.07 -10.84 19.72
C ASP A 105 -4.77 -11.67 19.62
N HIS A 106 -4.60 -12.38 18.50
CA HIS A 106 -3.37 -13.12 18.19
C HIS A 106 -2.47 -12.43 17.15
N PHE A 107 -2.54 -11.11 17.09
CA PHE A 107 -1.64 -10.31 16.26
C PHE A 107 -0.16 -10.55 16.63
N ARG A 108 0.68 -10.86 15.64
CA ARG A 108 2.11 -11.19 15.77
C ARG A 108 2.40 -12.41 16.68
N ARG A 109 1.46 -13.35 16.76
CA ARG A 109 1.58 -14.58 17.55
C ARG A 109 1.50 -15.83 16.69
N GLU A 110 1.99 -15.76 15.48
CA GLU A 110 2.01 -16.86 14.53
C GLU A 110 2.77 -18.09 15.00
N ILE A 111 3.79 -17.92 15.87
CA ILE A 111 4.56 -19.04 16.45
C ILE A 111 3.82 -19.64 17.65
N ALA A 112 3.27 -18.79 18.52
CA ALA A 112 2.55 -19.23 19.71
C ALA A 112 1.21 -19.92 19.37
N ARG A 113 0.65 -19.61 18.22
CA ARG A 113 -0.61 -20.17 17.74
C ARG A 113 -0.51 -20.53 16.24
N PRO A 114 0.22 -21.60 15.90
CA PRO A 114 0.42 -21.99 14.50
C PRO A 114 -0.88 -22.16 13.73
N GLY A 115 -0.96 -21.53 12.55
CA GLY A 115 -2.12 -21.58 11.66
C GLY A 115 -3.30 -20.69 12.08
N LYS A 116 -3.19 -19.92 13.18
CA LYS A 116 -4.27 -19.03 13.65
C LYS A 116 -3.79 -17.64 14.08
N GLY A 117 -2.50 -17.44 14.35
CA GLY A 117 -1.95 -16.14 14.68
C GLY A 117 -1.78 -15.29 13.42
N LEU A 118 -2.03 -13.98 13.52
CA LEU A 118 -1.78 -13.05 12.42
C LEU A 118 -0.28 -12.81 12.30
N SER A 119 0.27 -12.98 11.11
CA SER A 119 1.69 -12.77 10.85
C SER A 119 2.09 -11.30 11.02
N SER A 120 3.36 -11.09 11.40
CA SER A 120 3.92 -9.74 11.59
C SER A 120 3.90 -8.89 10.31
N TYR A 121 4.08 -9.55 9.17
CA TYR A 121 4.08 -8.98 7.83
C TYR A 121 3.30 -9.88 6.88
N PRO A 122 2.95 -9.42 5.69
CA PRO A 122 2.39 -10.29 4.65
C PRO A 122 3.25 -11.53 4.44
N HIS A 123 2.71 -12.69 4.79
CA HIS A 123 3.45 -13.95 4.79
C HIS A 123 2.60 -15.12 4.28
N PRO A 124 2.59 -15.40 2.96
CA PRO A 124 1.76 -16.45 2.35
C PRO A 124 1.96 -17.85 2.94
N ARG A 125 3.18 -18.18 3.39
CA ARG A 125 3.43 -19.49 4.00
C ARG A 125 2.76 -19.68 5.36
N LEU A 126 2.64 -18.60 6.16
CA LEU A 126 1.98 -18.63 7.47
C LEU A 126 0.47 -18.43 7.36
N MET A 127 0.03 -17.65 6.37
CA MET A 127 -1.38 -17.34 6.14
C MET A 127 -1.72 -17.49 4.64
N PRO A 128 -1.74 -18.72 4.10
CA PRO A 128 -1.87 -18.97 2.66
C PRO A 128 -3.24 -18.58 2.09
N GLU A 129 -4.28 -18.60 2.90
CA GLU A 129 -5.63 -18.19 2.49
C GLU A 129 -5.88 -16.68 2.59
N PHE A 130 -4.91 -15.94 3.15
CA PHE A 130 -5.04 -14.51 3.39
C PHE A 130 -4.08 -13.67 2.54
N TRP A 131 -2.79 -14.02 2.51
CA TRP A 131 -1.76 -13.30 1.80
C TRP A 131 -1.38 -13.97 0.48
N GLU A 132 -1.38 -13.23 -0.61
CA GLU A 132 -0.89 -13.73 -1.90
C GLU A 132 0.62 -13.53 -2.08
N PHE A 133 1.15 -12.41 -1.58
CA PHE A 133 2.56 -12.02 -1.79
C PHE A 133 3.25 -11.68 -0.48
N PRO A 134 4.51 -12.12 -0.32
CA PRO A 134 5.33 -11.73 0.83
C PRO A 134 5.87 -10.32 0.61
N THR A 135 5.78 -9.46 1.62
CA THR A 135 6.39 -8.14 1.63
C THR A 135 6.92 -7.81 3.02
N VAL A 136 8.00 -7.02 3.07
CA VAL A 136 8.65 -6.64 4.33
C VAL A 136 9.20 -5.19 4.29
N SER A 137 8.87 -4.43 3.26
CA SER A 137 9.30 -3.02 3.07
C SER A 137 10.83 -2.83 2.99
N MET A 138 11.52 -3.76 2.31
CA MET A 138 12.99 -3.76 2.16
C MET A 138 13.42 -3.95 0.69
N GLY A 139 12.67 -3.41 -0.26
CA GLY A 139 13.00 -3.36 -1.69
C GLY A 139 12.54 -4.54 -2.52
N LEU A 140 12.29 -5.71 -1.93
CA LEU A 140 11.87 -6.90 -2.70
C LEU A 140 10.42 -6.83 -3.17
N GLY A 141 9.53 -6.11 -2.46
CA GLY A 141 8.15 -5.89 -2.88
C GLY A 141 8.04 -5.25 -4.27
N PRO A 142 8.65 -4.07 -4.48
CA PRO A 142 8.65 -3.38 -5.78
C PRO A 142 9.15 -4.22 -6.93
N ILE A 143 10.32 -4.85 -6.80
CA ILE A 143 10.90 -5.65 -7.88
C ILE A 143 10.07 -6.90 -8.19
N THR A 144 9.54 -7.59 -7.18
CA THR A 144 8.68 -8.75 -7.40
C THR A 144 7.35 -8.37 -8.02
N ALA A 145 6.76 -7.23 -7.64
CA ALA A 145 5.56 -6.68 -8.26
C ALA A 145 5.77 -6.39 -9.75
N LEU A 146 6.95 -5.85 -10.10
CA LEU A 146 7.32 -5.61 -11.50
C LEU A 146 7.39 -6.92 -12.30
N TYR A 147 8.06 -7.93 -11.77
CA TYR A 147 8.12 -9.24 -12.42
C TYR A 147 6.75 -9.93 -12.48
N GLN A 148 5.89 -9.72 -11.48
CA GLN A 148 4.50 -10.19 -11.54
C GLN A 148 3.71 -9.52 -12.68
N ALA A 149 3.84 -8.21 -12.84
CA ALA A 149 3.20 -7.49 -13.94
C ALA A 149 3.68 -7.99 -15.31
N ARG A 150 4.98 -8.23 -15.43
CA ARG A 150 5.59 -8.83 -16.62
C ARG A 150 5.07 -10.24 -16.88
N PHE A 151 4.96 -11.06 -15.85
CA PHE A 151 4.45 -12.42 -15.95
C PHE A 151 2.97 -12.46 -16.35
N ASN A 152 2.15 -11.54 -15.83
CA ASN A 152 0.76 -11.39 -16.26
C ASN A 152 0.68 -11.10 -17.77
N ARG A 153 1.51 -10.19 -18.28
CA ARG A 153 1.61 -9.93 -19.73
C ARG A 153 2.02 -11.17 -20.52
N TYR A 154 2.99 -11.92 -20.02
CA TYR A 154 3.39 -13.18 -20.65
C TYR A 154 2.23 -14.18 -20.71
N LEU A 155 1.48 -14.38 -19.64
CA LEU A 155 0.33 -15.29 -19.61
C LEU A 155 -0.74 -14.90 -20.64
N HIS A 156 -1.06 -13.61 -20.71
CA HIS A 156 -2.01 -13.07 -21.68
C HIS A 156 -1.52 -13.28 -23.12
N ASN A 157 -0.30 -12.85 -23.42
CA ASN A 157 0.28 -12.92 -24.76
C ASN A 157 0.45 -14.36 -25.28
N ARG A 158 0.60 -15.31 -24.37
CA ARG A 158 0.68 -16.75 -24.69
C ARG A 158 -0.70 -17.42 -24.76
N GLY A 159 -1.77 -16.70 -24.46
CA GLY A 159 -3.12 -17.28 -24.39
C GLY A 159 -3.30 -18.32 -23.28
N LEU A 160 -2.44 -18.31 -22.25
CA LEU A 160 -2.49 -19.25 -21.14
C LEU A 160 -3.54 -18.84 -20.09
N LYS A 161 -3.72 -17.54 -19.89
CA LYS A 161 -4.70 -16.97 -18.98
C LYS A 161 -5.05 -15.56 -19.45
N ASP A 162 -6.32 -15.21 -19.41
CA ASP A 162 -6.73 -13.82 -19.63
C ASP A 162 -6.40 -12.97 -18.40
N THR A 163 -5.38 -12.15 -18.53
CA THR A 163 -4.93 -11.19 -17.54
C THR A 163 -4.93 -9.75 -18.08
N SER A 164 -5.64 -9.52 -19.19
CA SER A 164 -5.69 -8.22 -19.88
C SER A 164 -6.12 -7.07 -18.97
N ASN A 165 -7.06 -7.34 -18.08
CA ASN A 165 -7.59 -6.37 -17.13
C ASN A 165 -6.96 -6.45 -15.72
N GLN A 166 -6.05 -7.39 -15.48
CA GLN A 166 -5.44 -7.60 -14.17
C GLN A 166 -4.35 -6.53 -13.91
N ARG A 167 -4.49 -5.78 -12.82
CA ARG A 167 -3.51 -4.77 -12.39
C ARG A 167 -2.63 -5.33 -11.28
N VAL A 168 -1.42 -4.79 -11.20
CA VAL A 168 -0.48 -5.04 -10.10
C VAL A 168 -0.22 -3.71 -9.41
N TRP A 169 -0.49 -3.67 -8.11
CA TRP A 169 -0.29 -2.52 -7.26
C TRP A 169 0.82 -2.82 -6.24
N ALA A 170 1.78 -1.93 -6.08
CA ALA A 170 2.80 -2.06 -5.05
C ALA A 170 2.82 -0.81 -4.18
N PHE A 171 2.61 -1.00 -2.87
CA PHE A 171 2.67 0.04 -1.86
C PHE A 171 4.02 0.01 -1.16
N LEU A 172 4.71 1.13 -1.18
CA LEU A 172 6.07 1.25 -0.65
C LEU A 172 6.28 2.61 0.02
N GLY A 173 7.27 2.68 0.89
CA GLY A 173 7.72 3.94 1.49
C GLY A 173 8.86 4.56 0.69
N GLU A 174 9.07 5.87 0.85
CA GLU A 174 10.20 6.56 0.22
C GLU A 174 11.55 6.01 0.69
N GLY A 175 11.65 5.56 1.95
CA GLY A 175 12.88 4.94 2.46
C GLY A 175 13.18 3.60 1.79
N GLU A 176 12.17 2.84 1.39
CA GLU A 176 12.33 1.61 0.62
C GLU A 176 12.87 1.85 -0.80
N MET A 177 12.70 3.06 -1.31
CA MET A 177 13.25 3.45 -2.62
C MET A 177 14.78 3.64 -2.61
N ASP A 178 15.43 3.67 -1.44
CA ASP A 178 16.88 3.67 -1.35
C ASP A 178 17.50 2.29 -1.63
N GLU A 179 16.71 1.24 -1.52
CA GLU A 179 17.17 -0.11 -1.81
C GLU A 179 17.42 -0.28 -3.32
N PRO A 180 18.59 -0.82 -3.72
CA PRO A 180 18.92 -1.03 -5.14
C PRO A 180 17.85 -1.83 -5.89
N GLU A 181 17.22 -2.80 -5.23
CA GLU A 181 16.17 -3.64 -5.80
C GLU A 181 14.92 -2.83 -6.16
N SER A 182 14.60 -1.79 -5.39
CA SER A 182 13.44 -0.94 -5.64
C SER A 182 13.57 -0.14 -6.93
N ILE A 183 14.77 0.31 -7.26
CA ILE A 183 15.01 1.21 -8.39
C ILE A 183 15.58 0.52 -9.62
N SER A 184 16.23 -0.63 -9.45
CA SER A 184 17.01 -1.29 -10.50
C SER A 184 16.20 -1.67 -11.75
N ALA A 185 14.92 -1.95 -11.60
CA ALA A 185 14.07 -2.43 -12.67
C ALA A 185 13.08 -1.38 -13.23
N LEU A 186 13.13 -0.12 -12.76
CA LEU A 186 12.20 0.93 -13.22
C LEU A 186 12.28 1.15 -14.73
N SER A 187 13.49 1.23 -15.28
CA SER A 187 13.69 1.39 -16.72
C SER A 187 13.27 0.16 -17.53
N LEU A 188 13.35 -1.04 -16.93
CA LEU A 188 12.86 -2.27 -17.55
C LEU A 188 11.34 -2.23 -17.71
N ALA A 189 10.61 -1.83 -16.67
CA ALA A 189 9.16 -1.72 -16.73
C ALA A 189 8.69 -0.74 -17.83
N ALA A 190 9.37 0.41 -17.94
CA ALA A 190 9.06 1.41 -18.96
C ALA A 190 9.35 0.89 -20.38
N ARG A 191 10.51 0.22 -20.60
CA ARG A 191 10.86 -0.36 -21.90
C ARG A 191 9.88 -1.45 -22.36
N GLU A 192 9.41 -2.26 -21.44
CA GLU A 192 8.44 -3.33 -21.72
C GLU A 192 6.99 -2.83 -21.74
N GLY A 193 6.77 -1.53 -21.47
CA GLY A 193 5.44 -0.92 -21.49
C GLY A 193 4.48 -1.57 -20.49
N LEU A 194 4.92 -1.84 -19.27
CA LEU A 194 4.12 -2.49 -18.24
C LEU A 194 3.06 -1.52 -17.66
N ASP A 195 2.07 -1.18 -18.45
CA ASP A 195 0.95 -0.29 -18.09
C ASP A 195 -0.03 -0.90 -17.08
N ASN A 196 0.14 -2.18 -16.78
CA ASN A 196 -0.60 -2.90 -15.74
C ASN A 196 0.04 -2.81 -14.35
N LEU A 197 1.14 -2.05 -14.18
CA LEU A 197 1.85 -1.86 -12.93
C LEU A 197 1.67 -0.44 -12.38
N THR A 198 1.35 -0.33 -11.10
CA THR A 198 1.27 0.95 -10.38
C THR A 198 2.06 0.87 -9.08
N PHE A 199 2.98 1.81 -8.87
CA PHE A 199 3.64 2.01 -7.59
C PHE A 199 2.96 3.16 -6.84
N VAL A 200 2.62 2.93 -5.58
CA VAL A 200 2.07 3.93 -4.66
C VAL A 200 3.13 4.19 -3.59
N VAL A 201 3.87 5.27 -3.74
CA VAL A 201 4.95 5.65 -2.83
C VAL A 201 4.41 6.57 -1.74
N ASN A 202 4.39 6.10 -0.50
CA ASN A 202 4.00 6.87 0.67
C ASN A 202 5.20 7.66 1.20
N CYS A 203 5.26 8.94 0.90
CA CYS A 203 6.33 9.85 1.34
C CYS A 203 5.96 10.49 2.68
N ASN A 204 6.18 9.77 3.77
CA ASN A 204 5.95 10.26 5.14
C ASN A 204 7.18 10.94 5.76
N LEU A 205 8.28 11.02 5.04
CA LEU A 205 9.54 11.67 5.42
C LEU A 205 10.23 11.02 6.63
N GLN A 206 9.97 9.74 6.88
CA GLN A 206 10.53 8.99 8.00
C GLN A 206 11.24 7.72 7.52
N ARG A 207 12.38 7.42 8.14
CA ARG A 207 13.15 6.18 8.02
C ARG A 207 13.35 5.54 9.38
N LEU A 208 13.81 4.30 9.42
CA LEU A 208 14.10 3.61 10.69
C LEU A 208 15.22 4.29 11.48
N ASP A 209 16.20 4.84 10.81
CA ASP A 209 17.40 5.46 11.35
C ASP A 209 17.29 7.00 11.52
N GLY A 210 16.13 7.58 11.23
CA GLY A 210 15.90 9.00 11.41
C GLY A 210 15.10 9.66 10.28
N PRO A 211 15.08 11.00 10.24
CA PRO A 211 14.38 11.72 9.19
C PRO A 211 15.07 11.55 7.84
N VAL A 212 14.28 11.63 6.78
CA VAL A 212 14.78 11.55 5.40
C VAL A 212 15.78 12.66 5.12
N ARG A 213 16.91 12.30 4.50
CA ARG A 213 17.93 13.26 4.09
C ARG A 213 17.35 14.30 3.13
N GLY A 214 17.66 15.56 3.36
CA GLY A 214 17.30 16.65 2.46
C GLY A 214 15.87 17.15 2.59
N ASN A 215 15.16 16.73 3.62
CA ASN A 215 13.88 17.27 4.06
C ASN A 215 13.00 17.79 2.90
N GLY A 216 12.12 16.97 2.37
CA GLY A 216 11.20 17.33 1.30
C GLY A 216 11.78 17.28 -0.14
N LYS A 217 13.09 17.34 -0.35
CA LYS A 217 13.68 17.17 -1.69
C LYS A 217 13.51 15.74 -2.20
N ILE A 218 13.36 14.76 -1.32
CA ILE A 218 13.15 13.35 -1.69
C ILE A 218 11.95 13.16 -2.64
N ILE A 219 10.87 13.92 -2.45
CA ILE A 219 9.70 13.83 -3.34
C ILE A 219 10.07 14.27 -4.76
N GLN A 220 10.88 15.32 -4.90
CA GLN A 220 11.35 15.79 -6.20
C GLN A 220 12.37 14.84 -6.82
N GLU A 221 13.27 14.28 -6.01
CA GLU A 221 14.25 13.29 -6.45
C GLU A 221 13.55 12.04 -6.99
N LEU A 222 12.57 11.49 -6.24
CA LEU A 222 11.77 10.35 -6.70
C LEU A 222 10.95 10.69 -7.95
N GLU A 223 10.30 11.87 -7.99
CA GLU A 223 9.60 12.31 -9.21
C GLU A 223 10.54 12.35 -10.41
N GLY A 224 11.73 12.91 -10.24
CA GLY A 224 12.77 12.96 -11.29
C GLY A 224 13.22 11.56 -11.73
N LEU A 225 13.45 10.66 -10.77
CA LEU A 225 13.85 9.28 -11.01
C LEU A 225 12.81 8.52 -11.85
N PHE A 226 11.55 8.54 -11.42
CA PHE A 226 10.47 7.85 -12.13
C PHE A 226 10.21 8.44 -13.52
N ARG A 227 10.15 9.77 -13.64
CA ARG A 227 9.98 10.44 -14.94
C ARG A 227 11.16 10.16 -15.89
N GLY A 228 12.39 10.21 -15.37
CA GLY A 228 13.61 9.89 -16.15
C GLY A 228 13.64 8.44 -16.62
N ALA A 229 13.05 7.52 -15.86
CA ALA A 229 12.89 6.13 -16.26
C ALA A 229 11.71 5.89 -17.23
N GLY A 230 10.90 6.92 -17.56
CA GLY A 230 9.78 6.80 -18.50
C GLY A 230 8.42 6.50 -17.86
N TRP A 231 8.27 6.65 -16.54
CA TRP A 231 7.00 6.47 -15.84
C TRP A 231 6.14 7.72 -15.89
N ARG A 232 4.82 7.51 -15.90
CA ARG A 232 3.85 8.57 -15.60
C ARG A 232 3.79 8.76 -14.08
N VAL A 233 4.04 9.97 -13.62
CA VAL A 233 4.03 10.30 -12.19
C VAL A 233 2.85 11.21 -11.86
N ILE A 234 2.08 10.82 -10.85
CA ILE A 234 1.07 11.65 -10.21
C ILE A 234 1.54 11.91 -8.78
N LYS A 235 1.73 13.17 -8.44
CA LYS A 235 2.16 13.62 -7.12
C LYS A 235 0.99 14.29 -6.41
N VAL A 236 0.67 13.80 -5.21
CA VAL A 236 -0.36 14.35 -4.33
C VAL A 236 0.30 14.80 -3.03
N ILE A 237 0.26 16.08 -2.74
CA ILE A 237 0.84 16.67 -1.53
C ILE A 237 -0.24 16.89 -0.47
N TRP A 238 -1.39 17.45 -0.88
CA TRP A 238 -2.54 17.73 -0.02
C TRP A 238 -3.86 17.66 -0.79
N GLY A 239 -4.97 17.65 -0.04
CA GLY A 239 -6.31 17.80 -0.61
C GLY A 239 -6.64 19.27 -0.92
N ARG A 240 -7.67 19.48 -1.73
CA ARG A 240 -8.10 20.82 -2.20
C ARG A 240 -8.45 21.81 -1.08
N GLU A 241 -8.87 21.32 0.08
CA GLU A 241 -9.25 22.16 1.21
C GLU A 241 -8.06 22.93 1.79
N TRP A 242 -6.85 22.41 1.61
CA TRP A 242 -5.61 23.06 2.04
C TRP A 242 -5.31 24.33 1.23
N ASP A 243 -5.68 24.37 -0.05
CA ASP A 243 -5.45 25.55 -0.88
C ASP A 243 -6.19 26.76 -0.34
N GLU A 244 -7.43 26.58 0.15
CA GLU A 244 -8.23 27.64 0.78
C GLU A 244 -7.66 28.07 2.14
N LEU A 245 -7.12 27.11 2.90
CA LEU A 245 -6.49 27.41 4.18
C LEU A 245 -5.21 28.22 3.98
N LEU A 246 -4.34 27.76 3.06
CA LEU A 246 -3.07 28.43 2.75
C LEU A 246 -3.28 29.82 2.15
N ALA A 247 -4.34 30.02 1.35
CA ALA A 247 -4.67 31.33 0.80
C ALA A 247 -5.12 32.37 1.85
N ARG A 248 -5.49 31.92 3.06
CA ARG A 248 -5.86 32.81 4.19
C ARG A 248 -4.67 33.22 5.05
N ASP A 249 -3.52 32.61 4.85
CA ASP A 249 -2.29 32.81 5.63
C ASP A 249 -1.35 33.84 4.95
N VAL A 250 -1.91 34.91 4.38
CA VAL A 250 -1.18 35.99 3.69
C VAL A 250 -1.28 37.28 4.50
#